data_ebb3b0eda12d2a85d510b6f80f048a36
#
_entry.id   ebb3b0eda12d2a85d510b6f80f048a36
#
_cell.length_a   1.000
_cell.length_b   1.000
_cell.length_c   1.000
_cell.angle_alpha   90.00
_cell.angle_beta   90.00
_cell.angle_gamma   90.00
#
_symmetry.space_group_name_H-M   'P 1'
#
loop_
_entity.id
_entity.type
_entity.pdbx_description
1 polymer ?
#
loop_
_entity_poly.entity_id
_entity_poly.type
_entity_poly.pdbx_seq_one_letter_code
_entity_poly.pdbx_strand_id
1 'polypeptide(L)'
;MKKCIMHDGGKQMREKAVSRSREHSKDVELCGLFAALVAVGAFIKVVIPTGADTMNFTLQWFFVMLAAFLLGSRRAFTSVGVYLLIGLAGVPIFARGGGPAYLLRPTFGFLLGFLLAAWVMGKVCECLNSWKMGALMTAATAGYVVYYGMGMVYFYLITHLVTLQPIGWKALVLVYCLPAMPADYILSIL
;
A
#
# COMPACT_ATOMS: atom_id res chain seq x y z
N MET A 1 1.46 -40.12 40.67
CA MET A 1 0.71 -39.77 39.45
C MET A 1 0.55 -38.28 39.20
N LYS A 2 0.54 -37.36 40.18
CA LYS A 2 0.41 -35.88 39.98
C LYS A 2 1.65 -35.16 39.39
N LYS A 3 2.88 -35.72 39.55
CA LYS A 3 4.13 -35.08 39.08
C LYS A 3 4.34 -35.11 37.55
N CYS A 4 3.74 -36.11 36.85
CA CYS A 4 3.87 -36.25 35.39
C CYS A 4 3.01 -35.25 34.62
N ILE A 5 1.85 -34.88 35.15
CA ILE A 5 0.89 -33.98 34.49
C ILE A 5 1.39 -32.51 34.52
N MET A 6 2.09 -32.12 35.58
CA MET A 6 2.63 -30.75 35.69
C MET A 6 3.84 -30.49 34.78
N HIS A 7 4.59 -31.53 34.38
CA HIS A 7 5.75 -31.39 33.50
C HIS A 7 5.35 -31.23 32.02
N ASP A 8 4.23 -31.83 31.64
CA ASP A 8 3.74 -31.78 30.25
C ASP A 8 3.09 -30.45 29.89
N GLY A 9 2.35 -29.81 30.82
CA GLY A 9 1.77 -28.49 30.61
C GLY A 9 2.83 -27.36 30.38
N GLY A 10 3.96 -27.46 31.07
CA GLY A 10 5.07 -26.52 30.90
C GLY A 10 5.78 -26.64 29.55
N LYS A 11 5.95 -27.86 29.05
CA LYS A 11 6.49 -28.12 27.71
C LYS A 11 5.58 -27.58 26.62
N GLN A 12 4.30 -27.88 26.68
CA GLN A 12 3.31 -27.40 25.70
C GLN A 12 3.19 -25.88 25.66
N MET A 13 3.25 -25.21 26.80
CA MET A 13 3.26 -23.74 26.84
C MET A 13 4.54 -23.16 26.21
N ARG A 14 5.68 -23.79 26.45
CA ARG A 14 6.97 -23.37 25.89
C ARG A 14 7.04 -23.58 24.37
N GLU A 15 6.53 -24.71 23.88
CA GLU A 15 6.42 -24.98 22.45
C GLU A 15 5.49 -24.01 21.73
N LYS A 16 4.33 -23.71 22.33
CA LYS A 16 3.41 -22.69 21.82
C LYS A 16 4.03 -21.29 21.80
N ALA A 17 4.78 -20.94 22.84
CA ALA A 17 5.49 -19.64 22.90
C ALA A 17 6.58 -19.53 21.82
N VAL A 18 7.36 -20.59 21.61
CA VAL A 18 8.41 -20.67 20.57
C VAL A 18 7.79 -20.63 19.18
N SER A 19 6.70 -21.36 18.93
CA SER A 19 5.97 -21.34 17.67
C SER A 19 5.44 -19.93 17.35
N ARG A 20 4.79 -19.28 18.33
CA ARG A 20 4.26 -17.93 18.20
C ARG A 20 5.36 -16.88 17.93
N SER A 21 6.52 -17.03 18.58
CA SER A 21 7.68 -16.15 18.33
C SER A 21 8.22 -16.32 16.91
N ARG A 22 8.30 -17.56 16.40
CA ARG A 22 8.74 -17.83 15.03
C ARG A 22 7.77 -17.30 13.98
N GLU A 23 6.47 -17.40 14.21
CA GLU A 23 5.45 -16.82 13.32
C GLU A 23 5.57 -15.31 13.28
N HIS A 24 5.74 -14.66 14.44
CA HIS A 24 5.91 -13.22 14.53
C HIS A 24 7.17 -12.73 13.79
N SER A 25 8.31 -13.45 13.92
CA SER A 25 9.53 -13.13 13.20
C SER A 25 9.34 -13.19 11.68
N LYS A 26 8.69 -14.25 11.18
CA LYS A 26 8.37 -14.38 9.75
C LYS A 26 7.46 -13.26 9.25
N ASP A 27 6.50 -12.84 10.06
CA ASP A 27 5.61 -11.73 9.70
C ASP A 27 6.38 -10.41 9.55
N VAL A 28 7.31 -10.14 10.46
CA VAL A 28 8.16 -8.93 10.40
C VAL A 28 9.07 -8.98 9.17
N GLU A 29 9.71 -10.13 8.90
CA GLU A 29 10.57 -10.32 7.72
C GLU A 29 9.79 -10.09 6.41
N LEU A 30 8.60 -10.68 6.29
CA LEU A 30 7.74 -10.50 5.11
C LEU A 30 7.27 -9.05 4.96
N CYS A 31 6.85 -8.41 6.05
CA CYS A 31 6.45 -7.01 6.01
C CYS A 31 7.61 -6.10 5.58
N GLY A 32 8.82 -6.34 6.08
CA GLY A 32 10.03 -5.61 5.69
C GLY A 32 10.39 -5.83 4.22
N LEU A 33 10.33 -7.07 3.74
CA LEU A 33 10.57 -7.41 2.34
C LEU A 33 9.61 -6.68 1.40
N PHE A 34 8.31 -6.72 1.70
CA PHE A 34 7.31 -6.04 0.85
C PHE A 34 7.39 -4.51 0.96
N ALA A 35 7.75 -3.96 2.12
CA ALA A 35 8.05 -2.53 2.24
C ALA A 35 9.22 -2.11 1.33
N ALA A 36 10.27 -2.94 1.26
CA ALA A 36 11.39 -2.73 0.35
C ALA A 36 10.99 -2.86 -1.13
N LEU A 37 10.15 -3.84 -1.49
CA LEU A 37 9.65 -4.00 -2.85
C LEU A 37 8.79 -2.80 -3.29
N VAL A 38 7.94 -2.28 -2.41
CA VAL A 38 7.17 -1.05 -2.68
C VAL A 38 8.09 0.14 -2.89
N ALA A 39 9.18 0.26 -2.10
CA ALA A 39 10.19 1.29 -2.28
C ALA A 39 10.92 1.15 -3.63
N VAL A 40 11.34 -0.06 -3.99
CA VAL A 40 11.95 -0.33 -5.32
C VAL A 40 10.99 0.05 -6.44
N GLY A 41 9.71 -0.27 -6.32
CA GLY A 41 8.68 0.10 -7.26
C GLY A 41 8.55 1.62 -7.47
N ALA A 42 8.89 2.44 -6.46
CA ALA A 42 8.89 3.90 -6.58
C ALA A 42 10.00 4.44 -7.49
N PHE A 43 11.11 3.72 -7.61
CA PHE A 43 12.22 4.09 -8.49
C PHE A 43 11.97 3.69 -9.94
N ILE A 44 11.14 2.67 -10.18
CA ILE A 44 10.71 2.28 -11.53
C ILE A 44 9.52 3.16 -11.90
N LYS A 45 9.81 4.30 -12.52
CA LYS A 45 8.82 5.33 -12.83
C LYS A 45 8.88 5.80 -14.28
N VAL A 46 7.71 6.01 -14.86
CA VAL A 46 7.54 6.73 -16.12
C VAL A 46 7.00 8.12 -15.78
N VAL A 47 7.70 9.15 -16.23
CA VAL A 47 7.31 10.54 -15.97
C VAL A 47 6.41 11.00 -17.10
N ILE A 48 5.17 11.36 -16.77
CA ILE A 48 4.20 11.89 -17.73
C ILE A 48 4.10 13.40 -17.49
N PRO A 49 4.49 14.25 -18.44
CA PRO A 49 4.35 15.70 -18.31
C PRO A 49 2.86 16.07 -18.41
N THR A 50 2.29 16.66 -17.37
CA THR A 50 0.87 17.05 -17.28
C THR A 50 0.67 18.57 -17.31
N GLY A 51 1.60 19.30 -17.88
CA GLY A 51 1.54 20.77 -18.07
C GLY A 51 1.90 21.58 -16.83
N ALA A 52 1.16 21.47 -15.74
CA ALA A 52 1.41 22.26 -14.51
C ALA A 52 2.34 21.53 -13.53
N ASP A 53 2.31 20.20 -13.50
CA ASP A 53 3.18 19.34 -12.69
C ASP A 53 3.47 18.05 -13.45
N THR A 54 4.49 17.30 -13.03
CA THR A 54 4.81 16.00 -13.61
C THR A 54 4.13 14.88 -12.81
N MET A 55 3.38 14.03 -13.46
CA MET A 55 2.84 12.81 -12.84
C MET A 55 3.83 11.69 -13.02
N ASN A 56 4.14 10.99 -11.92
CA ASN A 56 4.99 9.82 -11.97
C ASN A 56 4.10 8.56 -11.91
N PHE A 57 4.03 7.85 -13.01
CA PHE A 57 3.52 6.49 -13.02
C PHE A 57 4.60 5.57 -12.46
N THR A 58 4.29 4.80 -11.42
CA THR A 58 5.26 3.95 -10.72
C THR A 58 4.79 2.51 -10.67
N LEU A 59 5.73 1.58 -10.61
CA LEU A 59 5.41 0.16 -10.42
C LEU A 59 4.97 -0.18 -8.98
N GLN A 60 4.84 0.83 -8.12
CA GLN A 60 4.43 0.66 -6.72
C GLN A 60 3.06 -0.02 -6.58
N TRP A 61 2.10 0.36 -7.43
CA TRP A 61 0.76 -0.22 -7.42
C TRP A 61 0.80 -1.75 -7.50
N PHE A 62 1.62 -2.28 -8.39
CA PHE A 62 1.80 -3.72 -8.55
C PHE A 62 2.29 -4.38 -7.25
N PHE A 63 3.31 -3.81 -6.61
CA PHE A 63 3.84 -4.38 -5.36
C PHE A 63 2.88 -4.23 -4.18
N VAL A 64 2.10 -3.16 -4.13
CA VAL A 64 1.04 -2.97 -3.12
C VAL A 64 -0.06 -4.03 -3.29
N MET A 65 -0.49 -4.27 -4.52
CA MET A 65 -1.46 -5.30 -4.86
C MET A 65 -0.93 -6.70 -4.52
N LEU A 66 0.30 -6.99 -4.90
CA LEU A 66 0.96 -8.26 -4.58
C LEU A 66 1.07 -8.49 -3.07
N ALA A 67 1.43 -7.45 -2.31
CA ALA A 67 1.43 -7.50 -0.85
C ALA A 67 0.03 -7.83 -0.30
N ALA A 68 -1.02 -7.17 -0.80
CA ALA A 68 -2.39 -7.40 -0.35
C ALA A 68 -2.86 -8.84 -0.59
N PHE A 69 -2.51 -9.41 -1.75
CA PHE A 69 -2.92 -10.75 -2.11
C PHE A 69 -2.13 -11.83 -1.37
N LEU A 70 -0.83 -11.67 -1.20
CA LEU A 70 0.02 -12.69 -0.59
C LEU A 70 0.06 -12.62 0.94
N LEU A 71 0.04 -11.43 1.54
CA LEU A 71 0.17 -11.25 2.97
C LEU A 71 -1.17 -11.13 3.70
N GLY A 72 -2.24 -10.79 2.99
CA GLY A 72 -3.54 -10.45 3.56
C GLY A 72 -3.59 -9.01 4.11
N SER A 73 -4.77 -8.60 4.58
CA SER A 73 -5.09 -7.19 4.88
C SER A 73 -4.18 -6.55 5.92
N ARG A 74 -3.94 -7.21 7.05
CA ARG A 74 -3.17 -6.63 8.17
C ARG A 74 -1.68 -6.47 7.85
N ARG A 75 -1.06 -7.52 7.28
CA ARG A 75 0.37 -7.51 6.97
C ARG A 75 0.68 -6.57 5.80
N ALA A 76 -0.17 -6.54 4.77
CA ALA A 76 -0.04 -5.61 3.67
C ALA A 76 -0.15 -4.14 4.13
N PHE A 77 -1.13 -3.84 4.99
CA PHE A 77 -1.26 -2.51 5.61
C PHE A 77 0.00 -2.14 6.38
N THR A 78 0.54 -3.07 7.19
CA THR A 78 1.77 -2.83 7.96
C THR A 78 2.97 -2.61 7.04
N SER A 79 3.13 -3.38 5.97
CA SER A 79 4.23 -3.22 4.99
C SER A 79 4.22 -1.85 4.34
N VAL A 80 3.08 -1.42 3.82
CA VAL A 80 2.93 -0.10 3.20
C VAL A 80 3.07 1.01 4.24
N GLY A 81 2.56 0.79 5.47
CA GLY A 81 2.72 1.71 6.60
C GLY A 81 4.19 1.92 6.97
N VAL A 82 4.96 0.85 7.09
CA VAL A 82 6.42 0.92 7.35
C VAL A 82 7.14 1.69 6.23
N TYR A 83 6.82 1.40 4.96
CA TYR A 83 7.35 2.15 3.83
C TYR A 83 7.07 3.66 3.95
N LEU A 84 5.83 4.05 4.28
CA LEU A 84 5.44 5.46 4.45
C LEU A 84 6.19 6.11 5.63
N LEU A 85 6.29 5.42 6.77
CA LEU A 85 6.98 5.93 7.95
C LEU A 85 8.47 6.17 7.67
N ILE A 86 9.16 5.24 7.02
CA ILE A 86 10.56 5.39 6.64
C ILE A 86 10.76 6.57 5.68
N GLY A 87 9.88 6.71 4.69
CA GLY A 87 9.94 7.82 3.74
C GLY A 87 9.68 9.18 4.40
N LEU A 88 8.74 9.27 5.35
CA LEU A 88 8.46 10.48 6.12
C LEU A 88 9.56 10.80 7.13
N ALA A 89 10.27 9.80 7.65
CA ALA A 89 11.44 10.01 8.51
C ALA A 89 12.63 10.66 7.78
N GLY A 90 12.54 10.85 6.46
CA GLY A 90 13.54 11.56 5.68
C GLY A 90 14.33 10.69 4.70
N VAL A 91 14.12 9.38 4.71
CA VAL A 91 14.78 8.49 3.73
C VAL A 91 14.18 8.75 2.34
N PRO A 92 14.97 9.01 1.30
CA PRO A 92 14.48 9.39 -0.04
C PRO A 92 13.97 8.15 -0.82
N ILE A 93 12.97 7.47 -0.29
CA ILE A 93 12.37 6.26 -0.91
C ILE A 93 11.07 6.53 -1.67
N PHE A 94 10.53 7.75 -1.61
CA PHE A 94 9.40 8.14 -2.43
C PHE A 94 9.85 8.53 -3.84
N ALA A 95 8.94 8.50 -4.81
CA ALA A 95 9.24 8.78 -6.21
C ALA A 95 9.91 10.17 -6.46
N ARG A 96 9.76 11.10 -5.54
CA ARG A 96 10.33 12.48 -5.59
C ARG A 96 11.12 12.87 -4.34
N GLY A 97 11.70 11.91 -3.62
CA GLY A 97 12.49 12.16 -2.42
C GLY A 97 11.88 11.58 -1.15
N GLY A 98 11.95 12.30 -0.03
CA GLY A 98 11.43 11.89 1.27
C GLY A 98 11.34 13.07 2.23
N GLY A 99 10.92 12.79 3.46
CA GLY A 99 10.83 13.76 4.54
C GLY A 99 9.41 14.28 4.81
N PRO A 100 9.22 14.95 5.97
CA PRO A 100 7.89 15.40 6.41
C PRO A 100 7.27 16.45 5.49
N ALA A 101 8.08 17.23 4.77
CA ALA A 101 7.60 18.18 3.77
C ALA A 101 6.86 17.52 2.61
N TYR A 102 7.01 16.21 2.43
CA TYR A 102 6.29 15.46 1.42
C TYR A 102 4.78 15.41 1.67
N LEU A 103 4.34 15.57 2.93
CA LEU A 103 2.92 15.70 3.31
C LEU A 103 2.24 16.89 2.62
N LEU A 104 2.96 17.98 2.38
CA LEU A 104 2.40 19.16 1.73
C LEU A 104 2.28 19.02 0.20
N ARG A 105 2.76 17.92 -0.36
CA ARG A 105 2.62 17.66 -1.79
C ARG A 105 1.24 17.09 -2.11
N PRO A 106 0.54 17.60 -3.13
CA PRO A 106 -0.76 17.07 -3.54
C PRO A 106 -0.74 15.57 -3.85
N THR A 107 0.37 15.07 -4.41
CA THR A 107 0.54 13.67 -4.78
C THR A 107 0.70 12.72 -3.59
N PHE A 108 0.90 13.22 -2.36
CA PHE A 108 0.99 12.37 -1.16
C PHE A 108 -0.31 11.60 -0.87
N GLY A 109 -1.45 12.14 -1.28
CA GLY A 109 -2.74 11.47 -1.16
C GLY A 109 -2.79 10.09 -1.82
N PHE A 110 -2.07 9.94 -2.93
CA PHE A 110 -1.96 8.63 -3.59
C PHE A 110 -1.14 7.62 -2.77
N LEU A 111 -0.14 8.07 -2.03
CA LEU A 111 0.61 7.21 -1.11
C LEU A 111 -0.27 6.74 0.07
N LEU A 112 -1.09 7.64 0.62
CA LEU A 112 -2.12 7.26 1.60
C LEU A 112 -3.15 6.32 0.99
N GLY A 113 -3.50 6.55 -0.27
CA GLY A 113 -4.36 5.67 -1.05
C GLY A 113 -3.80 4.24 -1.14
N PHE A 114 -2.50 4.06 -1.32
CA PHE A 114 -1.87 2.73 -1.30
C PHE A 114 -2.07 2.01 0.04
N LEU A 115 -1.94 2.72 1.15
CA LEU A 115 -2.12 2.16 2.48
C LEU A 115 -3.54 1.60 2.68
N LEU A 116 -4.54 2.41 2.32
CA LEU A 116 -5.95 2.01 2.43
C LEU A 116 -6.31 0.93 1.41
N ALA A 117 -5.82 1.05 0.18
CA ALA A 117 -6.05 0.06 -0.87
C ALA A 117 -5.47 -1.31 -0.50
N ALA A 118 -4.26 -1.37 0.07
CA ALA A 118 -3.66 -2.61 0.55
C ALA A 118 -4.56 -3.31 1.58
N TRP A 119 -5.11 -2.55 2.51
CA TRP A 119 -6.03 -3.09 3.51
C TRP A 119 -7.34 -3.58 2.90
N VAL A 120 -7.96 -2.78 2.03
CA VAL A 120 -9.24 -3.11 1.38
C VAL A 120 -9.10 -4.33 0.49
N MET A 121 -8.07 -4.38 -0.38
CA MET A 121 -7.82 -5.53 -1.26
C MET A 121 -7.62 -6.81 -0.45
N GLY A 122 -6.79 -6.76 0.59
CA GLY A 122 -6.58 -7.90 1.48
C GLY A 122 -7.88 -8.34 2.16
N LYS A 123 -8.70 -7.39 2.63
CA LYS A 123 -10.00 -7.69 3.24
C LYS A 123 -10.97 -8.34 2.27
N VAL A 124 -11.08 -7.83 1.06
CA VAL A 124 -11.96 -8.41 0.03
C VAL A 124 -11.52 -9.83 -0.30
N CYS A 125 -10.21 -10.10 -0.45
CA CYS A 125 -9.68 -11.44 -0.66
C CYS A 125 -10.00 -12.37 0.52
N GLU A 126 -9.82 -11.92 1.75
CA GLU A 126 -10.16 -12.68 2.96
C GLU A 126 -11.65 -13.02 3.01
N CYS A 127 -12.53 -12.07 2.68
CA CYS A 127 -13.99 -12.26 2.67
C CYS A 127 -14.45 -13.22 1.58
N LEU A 128 -13.87 -13.12 0.38
CA LEU A 128 -14.24 -13.99 -0.75
C LEU A 128 -13.69 -15.41 -0.59
N ASN A 129 -12.66 -15.58 0.23
CA ASN A 129 -11.98 -16.87 0.52
C ASN A 129 -11.73 -17.70 -0.76
N SER A 130 -11.35 -17.04 -1.84
CA SER A 130 -11.21 -17.65 -3.16
C SER A 130 -10.05 -17.01 -3.94
N TRP A 131 -9.19 -17.88 -4.46
CA TRP A 131 -8.08 -17.51 -5.35
C TRP A 131 -8.47 -17.50 -6.83
N LYS A 132 -9.75 -17.54 -7.13
CA LYS A 132 -10.23 -17.45 -8.52
C LYS A 132 -9.94 -16.05 -9.08
N MET A 133 -9.60 -15.99 -10.36
CA MET A 133 -9.30 -14.74 -11.05
C MET A 133 -10.39 -13.66 -10.84
N GLY A 134 -11.67 -14.04 -10.84
CA GLY A 134 -12.77 -13.11 -10.58
C GLY A 134 -12.73 -12.47 -9.18
N ALA A 135 -12.33 -13.23 -8.14
CA ALA A 135 -12.21 -12.70 -6.78
C ALA A 135 -11.02 -11.74 -6.67
N LEU A 136 -9.89 -12.06 -7.30
CA LEU A 136 -8.72 -11.17 -7.35
C LEU A 136 -9.02 -9.88 -8.10
N MET A 137 -9.73 -9.96 -9.22
CA MET A 137 -10.14 -8.79 -10.00
C MET A 137 -11.11 -7.88 -9.22
N THR A 138 -12.07 -8.46 -8.47
CA THR A 138 -12.96 -7.65 -7.62
C THR A 138 -12.20 -6.96 -6.50
N ALA A 139 -11.23 -7.65 -5.87
CA ALA A 139 -10.39 -7.06 -4.85
C ALA A 139 -9.49 -5.94 -5.41
N ALA A 140 -8.86 -6.16 -6.57
CA ALA A 140 -8.05 -5.16 -7.26
C ALA A 140 -8.89 -3.92 -7.63
N THR A 141 -10.09 -4.12 -8.16
CA THR A 141 -11.01 -3.02 -8.51
C THR A 141 -11.44 -2.23 -7.28
N ALA A 142 -11.76 -2.90 -6.17
CA ALA A 142 -12.10 -2.23 -4.91
C ALA A 142 -10.93 -1.39 -4.39
N GLY A 143 -9.72 -1.95 -4.38
CA GLY A 143 -8.50 -1.23 -4.00
C GLY A 143 -8.20 -0.05 -4.91
N TYR A 144 -8.42 -0.21 -6.21
CA TYR A 144 -8.25 0.83 -7.21
C TYR A 144 -9.16 2.04 -6.97
N VAL A 145 -10.44 1.79 -6.69
CA VAL A 145 -11.41 2.87 -6.36
C VAL A 145 -10.98 3.62 -5.10
N VAL A 146 -10.53 2.90 -4.07
CA VAL A 146 -10.04 3.51 -2.82
C VAL A 146 -8.75 4.32 -3.05
N TYR A 147 -7.81 3.78 -3.82
CA TYR A 147 -6.55 4.42 -4.16
C TYR A 147 -6.76 5.77 -4.85
N TYR A 148 -7.52 5.77 -5.96
CA TYR A 148 -7.81 7.00 -6.69
C TYR A 148 -8.74 7.94 -5.93
N GLY A 149 -9.73 7.42 -5.22
CA GLY A 149 -10.63 8.22 -4.39
C GLY A 149 -9.88 9.02 -3.33
N MET A 150 -9.02 8.34 -2.56
CA MET A 150 -8.21 9.00 -1.52
C MET A 150 -7.20 9.97 -2.13
N GLY A 151 -6.54 9.58 -3.23
CA GLY A 151 -5.59 10.42 -3.94
C GLY A 151 -6.22 11.72 -4.43
N MET A 152 -7.39 11.64 -5.07
CA MET A 152 -8.11 12.81 -5.59
C MET A 152 -8.60 13.75 -4.50
N VAL A 153 -9.20 13.22 -3.43
CA VAL A 153 -9.68 14.02 -2.30
C VAL A 153 -8.52 14.78 -1.65
N TYR A 154 -7.43 14.10 -1.38
CA TYR A 154 -6.26 14.72 -0.78
C TYR A 154 -5.63 15.77 -1.70
N PHE A 155 -5.49 15.45 -2.99
CA PHE A 155 -4.95 16.36 -3.99
C PHE A 155 -5.79 17.64 -4.05
N TYR A 156 -7.12 17.52 -4.09
CA TYR A 156 -8.03 18.66 -4.11
C TYR A 156 -7.89 19.52 -2.85
N LEU A 157 -7.82 18.90 -1.67
CA LEU A 157 -7.67 19.61 -0.41
C LEU A 157 -6.34 20.38 -0.35
N ILE A 158 -5.23 19.77 -0.71
CA ILE A 158 -3.91 20.43 -0.64
C ILE A 158 -3.79 21.55 -1.66
N THR A 159 -4.31 21.39 -2.88
CA THR A 159 -4.26 22.45 -3.89
C THR A 159 -5.10 23.66 -3.50
N HIS A 160 -6.22 23.48 -2.82
CA HIS A 160 -7.06 24.58 -2.37
C HIS A 160 -6.54 25.26 -1.09
N LEU A 161 -6.06 24.46 -0.12
CA LEU A 161 -5.70 24.96 1.21
C LEU A 161 -4.25 25.42 1.31
N VAL A 162 -3.33 24.76 0.60
CA VAL A 162 -1.88 25.01 0.75
C VAL A 162 -1.30 25.72 -0.45
N THR A 163 -1.61 25.27 -1.66
CA THR A 163 -0.99 25.82 -2.89
C THR A 163 -1.71 27.06 -3.39
N LEU A 164 -2.95 27.33 -2.90
CA LEU A 164 -3.81 28.45 -3.30
C LEU A 164 -4.00 28.57 -4.83
N GLN A 165 -3.79 27.48 -5.55
CA GLN A 165 -4.03 27.35 -6.99
C GLN A 165 -5.22 26.41 -7.19
N PRO A 166 -6.45 26.91 -7.22
CA PRO A 166 -7.64 26.07 -7.33
C PRO A 166 -7.66 25.38 -8.70
N ILE A 167 -7.43 24.07 -8.67
CA ILE A 167 -7.59 23.21 -9.85
C ILE A 167 -9.05 22.74 -9.86
N GLY A 168 -9.74 22.99 -10.99
CA GLY A 168 -11.11 22.50 -11.16
C GLY A 168 -11.16 20.96 -11.10
N TRP A 169 -12.21 20.40 -10.48
CA TRP A 169 -12.40 18.97 -10.35
C TRP A 169 -12.30 18.20 -11.68
N LYS A 170 -12.81 18.80 -12.76
CA LYS A 170 -12.70 18.24 -14.12
C LYS A 170 -11.24 18.13 -14.59
N ALA A 171 -10.44 19.15 -14.34
CA ALA A 171 -9.02 19.16 -14.71
C ALA A 171 -8.23 18.13 -13.90
N LEU A 172 -8.54 17.96 -12.61
CA LEU A 172 -7.94 16.94 -11.76
C LEU A 172 -8.15 15.53 -12.34
N VAL A 173 -9.39 15.20 -12.69
CA VAL A 173 -9.74 13.88 -13.24
C VAL A 173 -9.11 13.68 -14.62
N LEU A 174 -9.24 14.65 -15.53
CA LEU A 174 -8.80 14.51 -16.92
C LEU A 174 -7.27 14.50 -17.06
N VAL A 175 -6.57 15.33 -16.27
CA VAL A 175 -5.12 15.53 -16.42
C VAL A 175 -4.30 14.59 -15.56
N TYR A 176 -4.79 14.28 -14.33
CA TYR A 176 -4.02 13.50 -13.37
C TYR A 176 -4.48 12.04 -13.26
N CYS A 177 -5.78 11.76 -13.38
CA CYS A 177 -6.28 10.40 -13.20
C CYS A 177 -6.38 9.65 -14.53
N LEU A 178 -6.95 10.26 -15.55
CA LEU A 178 -7.25 9.58 -16.83
C LEU A 178 -6.01 8.99 -17.52
N PRO A 179 -4.83 9.64 -17.56
CA PRO A 179 -3.65 9.05 -18.20
C PRO A 179 -3.04 7.87 -17.44
N ALA A 180 -3.14 7.86 -16.11
CA ALA A 180 -2.56 6.83 -15.26
C ALA A 180 -3.49 5.62 -15.08
N MET A 181 -4.80 5.82 -15.09
CA MET A 181 -5.81 4.78 -14.91
C MET A 181 -5.64 3.55 -15.80
N PRO A 182 -5.51 3.66 -17.14
CA PRO A 182 -5.39 2.48 -17.98
C PRO A 182 -4.12 1.69 -17.71
N ALA A 183 -3.01 2.36 -17.40
CA ALA A 183 -1.74 1.71 -17.14
C ALA A 183 -1.76 0.93 -15.82
N ASP A 184 -2.30 1.52 -14.74
CA ASP A 184 -2.49 0.85 -13.45
C ASP A 184 -3.47 -0.32 -13.56
N TYR A 185 -4.53 -0.18 -14.38
CA TYR A 185 -5.51 -1.25 -14.57
C TYR A 185 -4.93 -2.42 -15.38
N ILE A 186 -4.18 -2.15 -16.44
CA ILE A 186 -3.47 -3.17 -17.20
C ILE A 186 -2.48 -3.92 -16.29
N LEU A 187 -1.77 -3.20 -15.43
CA LEU A 187 -0.85 -3.78 -14.46
C LEU A 187 -1.56 -4.67 -13.42
N SER A 188 -2.85 -4.42 -13.18
CA SER A 188 -3.67 -5.24 -12.26
C SER A 188 -4.17 -6.54 -12.90
N ILE A 189 -4.13 -6.66 -14.23
CA ILE A 189 -4.54 -7.86 -14.98
C ILE A 189 -3.36 -8.83 -15.17
N LEU A 190 -2.13 -8.33 -15.16
CA LEU A 190 -0.89 -9.11 -15.27
C LEU A 190 -0.58 -9.87 -13.99
#